data_e86806e8453ed2fccee8343a6faab375
#
_entry.id   e86806e8453ed2fccee8343a6faab375
#
_cell.length_a   1.000
_cell.length_b   1.000
_cell.length_c   1.000
_cell.angle_alpha   90.00
_cell.angle_beta   90.00
_cell.angle_gamma   90.00
#
_symmetry.space_group_name_H-M   'P 1'
#
loop_
_entity.id
_entity.type
_entity.pdbx_description
1 polymer ?
#
loop_
_entity_poly.entity_id
_entity_poly.type
_entity_poly.pdbx_seq_one_letter_code
_entity_poly.pdbx_strand_id
1 'polypeptide(L)'
;MSAPPLPEVFGNYALRDFVEVVAPAAVSWLPQTEGWFWLGMALLAFGLYRAWLRVRHWYRNRYRREAEARLQKLSATTEGYDLVCEINRLLKLTAMTAFSRQQVAKLSGPDWAEFLNRQCQPPAFSPDQARLLAMGPYGAVSVDRAGARQLVAASLDWVRQHENPTDA
;
A
#
# COMPACT_ATOMS: atom_id res chain seq x y z
N MET A 1 -59.60 -59.28 -57.77
CA MET A 1 -58.59 -60.04 -57.00
C MET A 1 -57.98 -59.01 -56.02
N SER A 2 -58.47 -59.05 -54.77
CA SER A 2 -57.93 -58.13 -53.72
C SER A 2 -56.69 -58.78 -53.17
N ALA A 3 -55.62 -58.02 -53.11
CA ALA A 3 -54.40 -58.42 -52.48
C ALA A 3 -54.61 -58.68 -50.97
N PRO A 4 -54.06 -59.74 -50.42
CA PRO A 4 -54.21 -60.02 -49.00
C PRO A 4 -53.61 -58.85 -48.14
N PRO A 5 -54.29 -58.55 -47.03
CA PRO A 5 -53.73 -57.52 -46.14
C PRO A 5 -52.33 -57.96 -45.62
N LEU A 6 -51.39 -57.11 -45.74
CA LEU A 6 -50.06 -57.36 -45.16
C LEU A 6 -50.20 -57.57 -43.66
N PRO A 7 -49.53 -58.58 -43.10
CA PRO A 7 -49.61 -58.84 -41.67
C PRO A 7 -49.04 -57.62 -40.92
N GLU A 8 -49.82 -57.11 -39.98
CA GLU A 8 -49.45 -55.91 -39.13
C GLU A 8 -48.22 -56.16 -38.26
N VAL A 9 -47.52 -57.20 -38.50
CA VAL A 9 -46.41 -57.67 -37.64
C VAL A 9 -45.09 -57.60 -38.40
N PHE A 10 -44.85 -56.52 -39.15
CA PHE A 10 -43.55 -56.08 -39.47
C PHE A 10 -43.08 -55.03 -38.46
N GLY A 11 -43.59 -55.12 -37.24
CA GLY A 11 -43.04 -54.40 -36.11
C GLY A 11 -41.80 -55.12 -35.58
N ASN A 12 -40.74 -54.43 -35.49
CA ASN A 12 -39.44 -54.79 -34.97
C ASN A 12 -39.49 -55.67 -33.70
N TYR A 13 -39.68 -56.96 -33.83
CA TYR A 13 -39.58 -57.91 -32.70
C TYR A 13 -38.18 -57.89 -32.07
N ALA A 14 -37.16 -57.49 -32.86
CA ALA A 14 -35.81 -57.38 -32.41
C ALA A 14 -35.56 -56.13 -31.49
N LEU A 15 -36.54 -55.21 -31.41
CA LEU A 15 -36.41 -53.99 -30.62
C LEU A 15 -37.35 -53.99 -29.39
N ARG A 16 -38.02 -55.11 -29.07
CA ARG A 16 -38.90 -55.14 -27.91
C ARG A 16 -38.24 -55.05 -26.56
N ASP A 17 -36.94 -55.37 -26.49
CA ASP A 17 -36.10 -55.29 -25.30
C ASP A 17 -35.09 -54.12 -25.36
N PHE A 18 -35.29 -53.22 -26.31
CA PHE A 18 -34.45 -52.00 -26.31
C PHE A 18 -34.87 -51.09 -25.16
N VAL A 19 -34.14 -51.16 -24.06
CA VAL A 19 -34.21 -50.18 -22.99
C VAL A 19 -33.52 -48.95 -23.52
N GLU A 20 -34.30 -47.92 -23.84
CA GLU A 20 -33.74 -46.62 -24.22
C GLU A 20 -32.87 -46.13 -23.07
N VAL A 21 -31.56 -46.03 -23.32
CA VAL A 21 -30.62 -45.49 -22.36
C VAL A 21 -30.86 -43.97 -22.30
N VAL A 22 -31.68 -43.58 -21.34
CA VAL A 22 -31.89 -42.15 -21.06
C VAL A 22 -30.55 -41.58 -20.64
N ALA A 23 -30.04 -40.59 -21.40
CA ALA A 23 -28.82 -39.90 -21.04
C ALA A 23 -28.95 -39.33 -19.62
N PRO A 24 -27.99 -39.56 -18.75
CA PRO A 24 -28.03 -39.01 -17.40
C PRO A 24 -28.19 -37.48 -17.45
N ALA A 25 -28.99 -36.95 -16.53
CA ALA A 25 -29.22 -35.53 -16.43
C ALA A 25 -27.86 -34.78 -16.38
N ALA A 26 -27.75 -33.68 -17.12
CA ALA A 26 -26.55 -32.91 -17.17
C ALA A 26 -26.05 -32.55 -15.74
N VAL A 27 -24.82 -32.91 -15.44
CA VAL A 27 -24.23 -32.61 -14.14
C VAL A 27 -24.09 -31.09 -14.02
N SER A 28 -24.74 -30.51 -13.02
CA SER A 28 -24.63 -29.10 -12.73
C SER A 28 -23.19 -28.74 -12.37
N TRP A 29 -22.57 -27.84 -13.12
CA TRP A 29 -21.23 -27.27 -12.82
C TRP A 29 -21.26 -26.36 -11.60
N LEU A 30 -22.43 -25.92 -11.16
CA LEU A 30 -22.58 -25.08 -9.99
C LEU A 30 -22.46 -25.93 -8.72
N PRO A 31 -21.63 -25.50 -7.78
CA PRO A 31 -21.47 -26.18 -6.50
C PRO A 31 -22.79 -26.10 -5.70
N GLN A 32 -23.44 -27.24 -5.48
CA GLN A 32 -24.74 -27.30 -4.80
C GLN A 32 -24.62 -27.64 -3.31
N THR A 33 -23.41 -27.83 -2.80
CA THR A 33 -23.19 -28.20 -1.40
C THR A 33 -23.02 -26.95 -0.52
N GLU A 34 -23.62 -26.96 0.67
CA GLU A 34 -23.50 -25.86 1.65
C GLU A 34 -22.04 -25.52 1.99
N GLY A 35 -21.14 -26.49 1.90
CA GLY A 35 -19.70 -26.26 2.11
C GLY A 35 -19.09 -25.22 1.18
N TRP A 36 -19.57 -25.11 -0.07
CA TRP A 36 -19.09 -24.09 -1.00
C TRP A 36 -19.50 -22.68 -0.60
N PHE A 37 -20.65 -22.54 0.05
CA PHE A 37 -21.09 -21.26 0.60
C PHE A 37 -20.13 -20.78 1.71
N TRP A 38 -19.77 -21.67 2.62
CA TRP A 38 -18.82 -21.37 3.69
C TRP A 38 -17.41 -21.06 3.15
N LEU A 39 -16.97 -21.84 2.18
CA LEU A 39 -15.69 -21.58 1.50
C LEU A 39 -15.71 -20.23 0.80
N GLY A 40 -16.76 -19.91 0.06
CA GLY A 40 -16.94 -18.60 -0.59
C GLY A 40 -16.94 -17.44 0.40
N MET A 41 -17.63 -17.61 1.54
CA MET A 41 -17.65 -16.61 2.60
C MET A 41 -16.26 -16.43 3.24
N ALA A 42 -15.54 -17.52 3.49
CA ALA A 42 -14.17 -17.46 4.03
C ALA A 42 -13.21 -16.76 3.06
N LEU A 43 -13.29 -17.06 1.76
CA LEU A 43 -12.48 -16.40 0.73
C LEU A 43 -12.83 -14.92 0.61
N LEU A 44 -14.12 -14.57 0.67
CA LEU A 44 -14.55 -13.18 0.67
C LEU A 44 -14.02 -12.41 1.89
N ALA A 45 -14.17 -12.99 3.08
CA ALA A 45 -13.67 -12.39 4.32
C ALA A 45 -12.14 -12.21 4.27
N PHE A 46 -11.42 -13.21 3.78
CA PHE A 46 -9.97 -13.12 3.58
C PHE A 46 -9.59 -12.04 2.57
N GLY A 47 -10.31 -11.96 1.44
CA GLY A 47 -10.11 -10.92 0.42
C GLY A 47 -10.35 -9.51 0.98
N LEU A 48 -11.45 -9.31 1.72
CA LEU A 48 -11.76 -8.05 2.39
C LEU A 48 -10.69 -7.67 3.43
N TYR A 49 -10.24 -8.64 4.22
CA TYR A 49 -9.17 -8.42 5.20
C TYR A 49 -7.86 -7.99 4.51
N ARG A 50 -7.46 -8.68 3.42
CA ARG A 50 -6.28 -8.31 2.63
C ARG A 50 -6.42 -6.94 1.97
N ALA A 51 -7.59 -6.63 1.44
CA ALA A 51 -7.91 -5.31 0.87
C ALA A 51 -7.82 -4.22 1.95
N TRP A 52 -8.40 -4.45 3.12
CA TRP A 52 -8.33 -3.55 4.26
C TRP A 52 -6.89 -3.28 4.71
N LEU A 53 -6.05 -4.32 4.82
CA LEU A 53 -4.63 -4.16 5.15
C LEU A 53 -3.90 -3.31 4.10
N ARG A 54 -4.15 -3.54 2.79
CA ARG A 54 -3.55 -2.74 1.71
C ARG A 54 -4.00 -1.29 1.74
N VAL A 55 -5.29 -1.07 1.93
CA VAL A 55 -5.87 0.28 2.03
C VAL A 55 -5.29 1.00 3.26
N ARG A 56 -5.24 0.32 4.41
CA ARG A 56 -4.63 0.87 5.63
C ARG A 56 -3.16 1.25 5.40
N HIS A 57 -2.37 0.38 4.80
CA HIS A 57 -0.98 0.66 4.46
C HIS A 57 -0.85 1.82 3.46
N TRP A 58 -1.72 1.88 2.46
CA TRP A 58 -1.74 2.97 1.49
C TRP A 58 -2.09 4.33 2.12
N TYR A 59 -3.07 4.37 3.02
CA TYR A 59 -3.43 5.58 3.77
C TYR A 59 -2.31 6.01 4.70
N ARG A 60 -1.67 5.08 5.39
CA ARG A 60 -0.53 5.37 6.28
C ARG A 60 0.66 5.94 5.53
N ASN A 61 0.92 5.52 4.30
CA ASN A 61 2.02 6.03 3.48
C ASN A 61 1.65 7.28 2.66
N ARG A 62 0.43 7.77 2.78
CA ARG A 62 -0.01 8.99 2.09
C ARG A 62 0.79 10.21 2.55
N TYR A 63 1.04 10.34 3.85
CA TYR A 63 1.80 11.48 4.40
C TYR A 63 3.24 11.53 3.86
N ARG A 64 3.87 10.39 3.63
CA ARG A 64 5.22 10.31 3.04
C ARG A 64 5.22 10.92 1.63
N ARG A 65 4.28 10.51 0.79
CA ARG A 65 4.15 11.05 -0.58
C ARG A 65 3.84 12.54 -0.60
N GLU A 66 3.01 12.99 0.33
CA GLU A 66 2.71 14.41 0.46
C GLU A 66 3.93 15.21 0.94
N ALA A 67 4.70 14.67 1.89
CA ALA A 67 5.94 15.28 2.36
C ALA A 67 7.01 15.34 1.25
N GLU A 68 7.17 14.26 0.45
CA GLU A 68 8.06 14.26 -0.72
C GLU A 68 7.67 15.32 -1.74
N ALA A 69 6.40 15.40 -2.11
CA ALA A 69 5.91 16.39 -3.07
C ALA A 69 6.13 17.83 -2.58
N ARG A 70 5.92 18.07 -1.28
CA ARG A 70 6.19 19.38 -0.66
C ARG A 70 7.68 19.71 -0.63
N LEU A 71 8.55 18.76 -0.29
CA LEU A 71 10.01 18.95 -0.32
C LEU A 71 10.50 19.29 -1.73
N GLN A 72 10.03 18.59 -2.74
CA GLN A 72 10.38 18.85 -4.13
C GLN A 72 9.92 20.25 -4.57
N LYS A 73 8.71 20.65 -4.18
CA LYS A 73 8.20 21.99 -4.48
C LYS A 73 9.03 23.08 -3.77
N LEU A 74 9.37 22.88 -2.50
CA LEU A 74 10.20 23.81 -1.74
C LEU A 74 11.58 24.00 -2.36
N SER A 75 12.22 22.90 -2.79
CA SER A 75 13.53 22.95 -3.43
C SER A 75 13.54 23.73 -4.76
N ALA A 76 12.38 23.82 -5.42
CA ALA A 76 12.23 24.58 -6.67
C ALA A 76 11.88 26.07 -6.46
N THR A 77 11.31 26.43 -5.29
CA THR A 77 10.69 27.75 -5.08
C THR A 77 11.46 28.59 -4.04
N THR A 78 12.19 27.94 -3.13
CA THR A 78 12.83 28.60 -1.97
C THR A 78 14.33 28.34 -1.97
N GLU A 79 15.14 29.31 -1.60
CA GLU A 79 16.60 29.19 -1.53
C GLU A 79 17.14 29.67 -0.19
N GLY A 80 18.35 29.23 0.14
CA GLY A 80 19.09 29.73 1.29
C GLY A 80 18.52 29.34 2.66
N TYR A 81 18.54 30.30 3.57
CA TYR A 81 18.11 30.14 4.96
C TYR A 81 16.64 29.75 5.08
N ASP A 82 15.75 30.35 4.30
CA ASP A 82 14.32 30.09 4.32
C ASP A 82 14.02 28.63 3.94
N LEU A 83 14.80 28.08 3.00
CA LEU A 83 14.67 26.67 2.62
C LEU A 83 14.98 25.73 3.79
N VAL A 84 16.04 26.01 4.57
CA VAL A 84 16.39 25.20 5.75
C VAL A 84 15.29 25.24 6.81
N CYS A 85 14.75 26.42 7.06
CA CYS A 85 13.64 26.60 8.01
C CYS A 85 12.38 25.84 7.59
N GLU A 86 12.02 25.91 6.32
CA GLU A 86 10.83 25.22 5.78
C GLU A 86 11.04 23.70 5.73
N ILE A 87 12.25 23.22 5.38
CA ILE A 87 12.59 21.79 5.46
C ILE A 87 12.44 21.30 6.91
N ASN A 88 13.01 22.02 7.86
CA ASN A 88 12.95 21.64 9.28
C ASN A 88 11.51 21.59 9.79
N ARG A 89 10.69 22.59 9.42
CA ARG A 89 9.26 22.63 9.74
C ARG A 89 8.52 21.42 9.14
N LEU A 90 8.80 21.11 7.88
CA LEU A 90 8.16 20.00 7.17
C LEU A 90 8.56 18.65 7.77
N LEU A 91 9.85 18.43 8.06
CA LEU A 91 10.35 17.24 8.76
C LEU A 91 9.67 17.08 10.13
N LYS A 92 9.52 18.18 10.88
CA LYS A 92 8.85 18.14 12.19
C LYS A 92 7.38 17.78 12.08
N LEU A 93 6.64 18.33 11.11
CA LEU A 93 5.25 17.95 10.84
C LEU A 93 5.12 16.48 10.40
N THR A 94 6.04 16.02 9.55
CA THR A 94 6.06 14.63 9.09
C THR A 94 6.36 13.68 10.26
N ALA A 95 7.32 14.00 11.11
CA ALA A 95 7.64 13.23 12.30
C ALA A 95 6.48 13.21 13.31
N MET A 96 5.77 14.31 13.51
CA MET A 96 4.57 14.35 14.38
C MET A 96 3.40 13.49 13.84
N THR A 97 3.40 13.21 12.54
CA THR A 97 2.39 12.33 11.93
C THR A 97 2.79 10.86 12.05
N ALA A 98 4.10 10.56 11.99
CA ALA A 98 4.65 9.22 12.08
C ALA A 98 4.82 8.73 13.52
N PHE A 99 5.22 9.64 14.43
CA PHE A 99 5.52 9.35 15.83
C PHE A 99 4.56 10.09 16.77
N SER A 100 4.62 9.77 18.07
CA SER A 100 3.74 10.45 19.01
C SER A 100 4.08 11.95 19.11
N ARG A 101 3.04 12.79 19.04
CA ARG A 101 3.20 14.24 19.13
C ARG A 101 3.95 14.70 20.38
N GLN A 102 3.74 13.98 21.51
CA GLN A 102 4.39 14.33 22.78
C GLN A 102 5.91 14.11 22.75
N GLN A 103 6.37 13.09 22.01
CA GLN A 103 7.80 12.81 21.87
C GLN A 103 8.48 13.86 20.97
N VAL A 104 7.88 14.14 19.81
CA VAL A 104 8.49 15.02 18.80
C VAL A 104 8.40 16.49 19.17
N ALA A 105 7.33 16.93 19.84
CA ALA A 105 7.10 18.35 20.15
C ALA A 105 8.16 18.95 21.06
N LYS A 106 8.73 18.16 21.96
CA LYS A 106 9.74 18.58 22.94
C LYS A 106 11.15 18.64 22.36
N LEU A 107 11.38 17.99 21.22
CA LEU A 107 12.70 17.91 20.62
C LEU A 107 13.05 19.20 19.87
N SER A 108 14.23 19.73 20.13
CA SER A 108 14.79 20.92 19.45
C SER A 108 16.30 20.83 19.41
N GLY A 109 16.93 21.63 18.54
CA GLY A 109 18.38 21.67 18.46
C GLY A 109 19.02 20.31 18.14
N PRO A 110 20.13 19.96 18.82
CA PRO A 110 20.86 18.70 18.57
C PRO A 110 20.00 17.46 18.81
N ASP A 111 19.16 17.44 19.85
CA ASP A 111 18.31 16.31 20.19
C ASP A 111 17.33 15.98 19.06
N TRP A 112 16.87 17.01 18.37
CA TRP A 112 16.01 16.85 17.19
C TRP A 112 16.76 16.17 16.03
N ALA A 113 17.96 16.60 15.73
CA ALA A 113 18.77 16.04 14.65
C ALA A 113 19.17 14.58 14.97
N GLU A 114 19.52 14.31 16.22
CA GLU A 114 19.83 12.96 16.68
C GLU A 114 18.60 12.04 16.59
N PHE A 115 17.43 12.52 16.99
CA PHE A 115 16.18 11.78 16.84
C PHE A 115 15.94 11.39 15.39
N LEU A 116 16.10 12.31 14.43
CA LEU A 116 15.92 12.01 13.00
C LEU A 116 16.88 10.91 12.54
N ASN A 117 18.14 10.97 12.93
CA ASN A 117 19.13 9.97 12.54
C ASN A 117 18.90 8.60 13.17
N ARG A 118 18.32 8.52 14.36
CA ARG A 118 17.96 7.23 15.00
C ARG A 118 16.85 6.47 14.28
N GLN A 119 16.04 7.18 13.47
CA GLN A 119 14.91 6.56 12.77
C GLN A 119 15.29 5.96 11.41
N CYS A 120 16.57 6.06 11.02
CA CYS A 120 17.07 5.53 9.75
C CYS A 120 18.36 4.74 9.96
N GLN A 121 18.48 3.64 9.24
CA GLN A 121 19.73 2.85 9.20
C GLN A 121 20.10 2.62 7.72
N PRO A 122 21.20 3.25 7.22
CA PRO A 122 22.13 4.16 7.90
C PRO A 122 21.53 5.54 8.23
N PRO A 123 22.18 6.36 9.09
CA PRO A 123 21.73 7.71 9.39
C PRO A 123 21.58 8.56 8.13
N ALA A 124 20.42 9.23 8.00
CA ALA A 124 20.07 9.98 6.80
C ALA A 124 20.85 11.32 6.68
N PHE A 125 21.19 11.92 7.82
CA PHE A 125 21.82 13.23 7.87
C PHE A 125 23.28 13.15 8.31
N SER A 126 24.17 13.76 7.52
CA SER A 126 25.57 13.95 7.91
C SER A 126 25.70 14.88 9.12
N PRO A 127 26.87 14.90 9.81
CA PRO A 127 27.09 15.81 10.95
C PRO A 127 26.85 17.28 10.63
N ASP A 128 27.22 17.73 9.43
CA ASP A 128 27.03 19.12 8.99
C ASP A 128 25.55 19.43 8.72
N GLN A 129 24.82 18.48 8.09
CA GLN A 129 23.39 18.59 7.87
C GLN A 129 22.59 18.55 9.19
N ALA A 130 23.02 17.71 10.13
CA ALA A 130 22.46 17.66 11.48
C ALA A 130 22.62 19.00 12.21
N ARG A 131 23.80 19.63 12.08
CA ARG A 131 24.03 20.99 12.61
C ARG A 131 23.12 22.04 11.96
N LEU A 132 22.96 21.98 10.65
CA LEU A 132 22.06 22.89 9.92
C LEU A 132 20.61 22.75 10.42
N LEU A 133 20.12 21.53 10.62
CA LEU A 133 18.78 21.28 11.17
C LEU A 133 18.64 21.72 12.63
N ALA A 134 19.71 21.57 13.42
CA ALA A 134 19.72 21.97 14.82
C ALA A 134 19.72 23.48 15.01
N MET A 135 20.51 24.21 14.20
CA MET A 135 20.74 25.65 14.33
C MET A 135 19.87 26.48 13.39
N GLY A 136 19.41 25.90 12.28
CA GLY A 136 18.68 26.59 11.23
C GLY A 136 17.51 27.48 11.69
N PRO A 137 16.66 27.06 12.66
CA PRO A 137 15.58 27.91 13.15
C PRO A 137 16.01 29.07 14.02
N TYR A 138 17.26 29.10 14.51
CA TYR A 138 17.73 30.02 15.52
C TYR A 138 18.86 30.97 15.08
N GLY A 139 19.43 30.76 13.91
CA GLY A 139 20.55 31.56 13.43
C GLY A 139 20.61 31.65 11.91
N ALA A 140 21.02 32.80 11.41
CA ALA A 140 21.30 33.03 9.99
C ALA A 140 22.57 32.25 9.59
N VAL A 141 22.42 30.94 9.33
CA VAL A 141 23.49 30.13 8.75
C VAL A 141 23.45 30.33 7.24
N SER A 142 24.53 30.87 6.67
CA SER A 142 24.67 30.95 5.22
C SER A 142 24.85 29.54 4.67
N VAL A 143 23.86 29.05 3.96
CA VAL A 143 23.89 27.75 3.29
C VAL A 143 24.13 28.01 1.81
N ASP A 144 25.17 27.41 1.27
CA ASP A 144 25.43 27.44 -0.15
C ASP A 144 24.39 26.56 -0.90
N ARG A 145 24.27 26.77 -2.20
CA ARG A 145 23.30 25.99 -3.03
C ARG A 145 23.59 24.48 -3.02
N ALA A 146 24.84 24.08 -2.86
CA ALA A 146 25.23 22.67 -2.86
C ALA A 146 24.79 22.01 -1.56
N GLY A 147 25.04 22.62 -0.40
CA GLY A 147 24.61 22.16 0.90
C GLY A 147 23.08 22.10 1.03
N ALA A 148 22.40 23.11 0.47
CA ALA A 148 20.93 23.13 0.43
C ALA A 148 20.35 21.93 -0.36
N ARG A 149 20.90 21.63 -1.54
CA ARG A 149 20.48 20.46 -2.34
C ARG A 149 20.75 19.14 -1.63
N GLN A 150 21.91 19.02 -0.98
CA GLN A 150 22.26 17.84 -0.20
C GLN A 150 21.31 17.65 0.99
N LEU A 151 20.92 18.74 1.65
CA LEU A 151 19.95 18.69 2.76
C LEU A 151 18.56 18.24 2.26
N VAL A 152 18.11 18.74 1.10
CA VAL A 152 16.86 18.29 0.47
C VAL A 152 16.93 16.80 0.15
N ALA A 153 18.03 16.32 -0.46
CA ALA A 153 18.21 14.90 -0.78
C ALA A 153 18.16 14.03 0.48
N ALA A 154 18.91 14.39 1.53
CA ALA A 154 18.89 13.68 2.81
C ALA A 154 17.51 13.69 3.46
N SER A 155 16.76 14.79 3.34
CA SER A 155 15.41 14.91 3.86
C SER A 155 14.41 14.01 3.10
N LEU A 156 14.58 13.88 1.78
CA LEU A 156 13.80 12.96 0.96
C LEU A 156 14.10 11.50 1.33
N ASP A 157 15.37 11.16 1.53
CA ASP A 157 15.78 9.83 1.94
C ASP A 157 15.23 9.49 3.33
N TRP A 158 15.26 10.43 4.25
CA TRP A 158 14.65 10.26 5.57
C TRP A 158 13.13 10.00 5.47
N VAL A 159 12.40 10.79 4.68
CA VAL A 159 10.94 10.61 4.50
C VAL A 159 10.62 9.23 3.94
N ARG A 160 11.47 8.67 3.08
CA ARG A 160 11.28 7.35 2.46
C ARG A 160 11.63 6.20 3.40
N GLN A 161 12.71 6.34 4.17
CA GLN A 161 13.35 5.22 4.87
C GLN A 161 13.04 5.16 6.35
N HIS A 162 12.55 6.26 6.99
CA HIS A 162 12.34 6.26 8.44
C HIS A 162 11.42 5.12 8.86
N GLU A 163 11.85 4.40 9.90
CA GLU A 163 11.06 3.34 10.51
C GLU A 163 9.98 3.95 11.42
N ASN A 164 8.75 3.57 11.18
CA ASN A 164 7.64 3.99 12.02
C ASN A 164 7.33 2.86 13.02
N PRO A 165 7.40 3.09 14.35
CA PRO A 165 7.11 2.07 15.36
C PRO A 165 5.70 1.48 15.25
N THR A 166 4.82 2.11 14.47
CA THR A 166 3.48 1.60 14.20
C THR A 166 3.45 0.68 12.96
N ASP A 167 4.58 0.49 12.27
CA ASP A 167 4.69 -0.41 11.11
C ASP A 167 5.13 -1.84 11.50
N ALA A 168 5.49 -2.04 12.78
CA ALA A 168 5.83 -3.32 13.40
C ALA A 168 4.58 -4.08 13.84
#